data_c1d6767eeb921e40d76707b09438082f
#
_entry.id   c1d6767eeb921e40d76707b09438082f
#
_cell.length_a   1.000
_cell.length_b   1.000
_cell.length_c   1.000
_cell.angle_alpha   90.00
_cell.angle_beta   90.00
_cell.angle_gamma   90.00
#
_symmetry.space_group_name_H-M   'P 1'
#
loop_
_entity.id
_entity.type
_entity.pdbx_description
1 polymer ?
#
loop_
_entity_poly.entity_id
_entity_poly.type
_entity_poly.pdbx_seq_one_letter_code
_entity_poly.pdbx_strand_id
1 'polypeptide(L)'
;MLEHNPDYLTINQIPFPYYPEDCEQVLQGGENIKKYLASSLPNKEEQQTFWEYFGYCMTQDTQFQKFLTLKGNGGTGKSVAVSLIQYVVGITNMSSISLQDLNKRFYATGMYGKLLNACADIPCKAMEN
;
A
#
# COMPACT_ATOMS: atom_id res chain seq x y z
N MET A 1 -19.32 6.90 -11.94
CA MET A 1 -18.31 5.91 -12.37
C MET A 1 -18.40 5.85 -13.89
N LEU A 2 -17.30 6.08 -14.59
CA LEU A 2 -17.30 5.87 -16.04
C LEU A 2 -17.35 4.38 -16.32
N GLU A 3 -18.13 3.97 -17.34
CA GLU A 3 -18.13 2.58 -17.78
C GLU A 3 -16.73 2.20 -18.27
N HIS A 4 -16.38 0.93 -18.13
CA HIS A 4 -15.11 0.42 -18.63
C HIS A 4 -15.01 0.68 -20.14
N ASN A 5 -13.95 1.39 -20.54
CA ASN A 5 -13.67 1.68 -21.94
C ASN A 5 -12.21 1.26 -22.23
N PRO A 6 -11.97 0.40 -23.23
CA PRO A 6 -10.62 0.01 -23.66
C PRO A 6 -9.71 1.20 -24.02
N ASP A 7 -10.29 2.33 -24.42
CA ASP A 7 -9.53 3.53 -24.77
C ASP A 7 -8.81 4.17 -23.58
N TYR A 8 -9.19 3.84 -22.33
CA TYR A 8 -8.52 4.34 -21.14
C TYR A 8 -7.16 3.68 -20.89
N LEU A 9 -6.86 2.56 -21.55
CA LEU A 9 -5.60 1.80 -21.45
C LEU A 9 -5.15 1.53 -20.00
N THR A 10 -6.09 1.44 -19.07
CA THR A 10 -5.81 1.16 -17.66
C THR A 10 -5.74 -0.33 -17.42
N ILE A 11 -4.64 -0.80 -16.84
CA ILE A 11 -4.44 -2.22 -16.48
C ILE A 11 -4.76 -2.51 -15.02
N ASN A 12 -4.88 -1.47 -14.19
CA ASN A 12 -5.16 -1.60 -12.76
C ASN A 12 -6.58 -1.13 -12.46
N GLN A 13 -7.26 -1.88 -11.61
CA GLN A 13 -8.57 -1.52 -11.08
C GLN A 13 -8.57 -1.73 -9.57
N ILE A 14 -8.88 -0.68 -8.82
CA ILE A 14 -9.12 -0.78 -7.39
C ILE A 14 -10.44 -1.54 -7.18
N PRO A 15 -10.49 -2.57 -6.31
CA PRO A 15 -11.64 -3.48 -6.21
C PRO A 15 -12.85 -2.88 -5.49
N PHE A 16 -12.87 -1.58 -5.25
CA PHE A 16 -13.96 -0.88 -4.58
C PHE A 16 -14.55 0.20 -5.47
N PRO A 17 -15.88 0.38 -5.44
CA PRO A 17 -16.51 1.49 -6.12
C PRO A 17 -16.13 2.82 -5.46
N TYR A 18 -15.98 3.86 -6.26
CA TYR A 18 -15.74 5.22 -5.80
C TYR A 18 -17.06 6.00 -5.76
N TYR A 19 -17.45 6.47 -4.59
CA TYR A 19 -18.65 7.28 -4.37
C TYR A 19 -18.25 8.68 -3.89
N PRO A 20 -18.03 9.65 -4.78
CA PRO A 20 -17.60 11.00 -4.38
C PRO A 20 -18.63 11.72 -3.51
N GLU A 21 -19.91 11.39 -3.69
CA GLU A 21 -21.04 12.01 -2.99
C GLU A 21 -21.15 11.52 -1.53
N ASP A 22 -20.61 10.35 -1.22
CA ASP A 22 -20.68 9.71 0.09
C ASP A 22 -19.41 9.91 0.95
N CYS A 23 -18.43 10.69 0.46
CA CYS A 23 -17.15 10.85 1.16
C CYS A 23 -17.31 11.32 2.61
N GLU A 24 -18.29 12.16 2.92
CA GLU A 24 -18.55 12.62 4.28
C GLU A 24 -19.17 11.54 5.17
N GLN A 25 -20.04 10.69 4.62
CA GLN A 25 -20.67 9.59 5.35
C GLN A 25 -19.70 8.42 5.60
N VAL A 26 -18.84 8.13 4.63
CA VAL A 26 -17.81 7.07 4.73
C VAL A 26 -16.78 7.40 5.81
N LEU A 27 -16.47 8.66 6.05
CA LEU A 27 -15.59 9.08 7.14
C LEU A 27 -16.12 8.72 8.54
N GLN A 28 -17.41 8.46 8.70
CA GLN A 28 -18.01 8.03 9.98
C GLN A 28 -17.73 6.55 10.29
N GLY A 29 -17.47 5.70 9.27
CA GLY A 29 -17.22 4.27 9.46
C GLY A 29 -15.79 3.89 9.85
N GLY A 30 -14.84 4.81 9.81
CA GLY A 30 -13.41 4.54 10.00
C GLY A 30 -12.91 4.52 11.44
N GLU A 31 -13.79 4.49 12.45
CA GLU A 31 -13.40 4.62 13.86
C GLU A 31 -12.40 3.56 14.34
N ASN A 32 -12.55 2.31 13.90
CA ASN A 32 -11.63 1.24 14.28
C ASN A 32 -10.24 1.43 13.66
N ILE A 33 -10.16 1.91 12.43
CA ILE A 33 -8.90 2.21 11.75
C ILE A 33 -8.21 3.40 12.42
N LYS A 34 -8.96 4.45 12.77
CA LYS A 34 -8.44 5.61 13.50
C LYS A 34 -7.89 5.22 14.87
N LYS A 35 -8.61 4.38 15.63
CA LYS A 35 -8.16 3.86 16.93
C LYS A 35 -6.91 3.00 16.78
N TYR A 36 -6.88 2.13 15.78
CA TYR A 36 -5.74 1.30 15.46
C TYR A 36 -4.49 2.16 15.15
N LEU A 37 -4.62 3.14 14.26
CA LEU A 37 -3.50 4.02 13.90
C LEU A 37 -3.04 4.85 15.09
N ALA A 38 -3.95 5.40 15.88
CA ALA A 38 -3.59 6.17 17.08
C ALA A 38 -2.84 5.34 18.12
N SER A 39 -3.13 4.02 18.23
CA SER A 39 -2.42 3.12 19.13
C SER A 39 -1.07 2.64 18.58
N SER A 40 -0.95 2.46 17.27
CA SER A 40 0.25 1.92 16.63
C SER A 40 1.24 3.01 16.20
N LEU A 41 0.75 4.20 15.88
CA LEU A 41 1.51 5.38 15.47
C LEU A 41 1.05 6.58 16.34
N PRO A 42 1.61 6.77 17.53
CA PRO A 42 1.19 7.85 18.43
C PRO A 42 1.51 9.25 17.90
N ASN A 43 2.49 9.38 16.99
CA ASN A 43 2.84 10.66 16.39
C ASN A 43 1.89 10.97 15.21
N LYS A 44 1.29 12.16 15.24
CA LYS A 44 0.37 12.61 14.18
C LYS A 44 1.03 12.77 12.80
N GLU A 45 2.29 13.17 12.78
CA GLU A 45 3.04 13.29 11.51
C GLU A 45 3.27 11.92 10.87
N GLU A 46 3.53 10.88 11.68
CA GLU A 46 3.66 9.51 11.20
C GLU A 46 2.32 8.97 10.69
N GLN A 47 1.20 9.29 11.36
CA GLN A 47 -0.13 8.95 10.88
C GLN A 47 -0.43 9.63 9.54
N GLN A 48 -0.09 10.91 9.40
CA GLN A 48 -0.27 11.63 8.14
C GLN A 48 0.58 11.02 7.03
N THR A 49 1.87 10.76 7.29
CA THR A 49 2.78 10.09 6.34
C THR A 49 2.23 8.73 5.90
N PHE A 50 1.66 7.97 6.83
CA PHE A 50 1.04 6.69 6.52
C PHE A 50 -0.14 6.85 5.54
N TRP A 51 -1.02 7.83 5.79
CA TRP A 51 -2.16 8.08 4.91
C TRP A 51 -1.77 8.62 3.54
N GLU A 52 -0.78 9.49 3.47
CA GLU A 52 -0.25 10.00 2.21
C GLU A 52 0.36 8.87 1.37
N TYR A 53 1.15 8.00 2.03
CA TYR A 53 1.71 6.83 1.35
C TYR A 53 0.62 5.83 0.91
N PHE A 54 -0.40 5.64 1.74
CA PHE A 54 -1.55 4.81 1.42
C PHE A 54 -2.26 5.31 0.14
N GLY A 55 -2.51 6.62 0.05
CA GLY A 55 -3.06 7.24 -1.16
C GLY A 55 -2.14 7.08 -2.37
N TYR A 56 -0.84 7.24 -2.17
CA TYR A 56 0.16 7.06 -3.23
C TYR A 56 0.17 5.63 -3.80
N CYS A 57 -0.01 4.61 -2.97
CA CYS A 57 -0.11 3.22 -3.42
C CYS A 57 -1.30 2.92 -4.34
N MET A 58 -2.29 3.80 -4.41
CA MET A 58 -3.43 3.67 -5.30
C MET A 58 -3.21 4.31 -6.67
N THR A 59 -2.06 4.90 -6.90
CA THR A 59 -1.68 5.54 -8.16
C THR A 59 -0.60 4.73 -8.90
N GLN A 60 -0.48 4.92 -10.20
CA GLN A 60 0.63 4.38 -11.01
C GLN A 60 1.85 5.32 -11.02
N ASP A 61 1.79 6.41 -10.26
CA ASP A 61 2.83 7.41 -10.26
C ASP A 61 4.06 6.94 -9.48
N THR A 62 5.22 7.06 -10.08
CA THR A 62 6.52 6.71 -9.48
C THR A 62 7.45 7.91 -9.31
N GLN A 63 6.96 9.14 -9.55
CA GLN A 63 7.79 10.35 -9.56
C GLN A 63 8.54 10.59 -8.24
N PHE A 64 7.94 10.22 -7.11
CA PHE A 64 8.56 10.43 -5.80
C PHE A 64 9.66 9.42 -5.47
N GLN A 65 9.69 8.26 -6.13
CA GLN A 65 10.67 7.19 -5.89
C GLN A 65 10.84 6.86 -4.39
N LYS A 66 9.74 6.75 -3.67
CA LYS A 66 9.70 6.52 -2.23
C LYS A 66 9.16 5.14 -1.90
N PHE A 67 9.62 4.60 -0.80
CA PHE A 67 9.07 3.39 -0.19
C PHE A 67 8.83 3.62 1.30
N LEU A 68 7.89 2.88 1.88
CA LEU A 68 7.58 2.94 3.30
C LEU A 68 8.21 1.75 4.01
N THR A 69 8.96 2.02 5.08
CA THR A 69 9.47 0.99 5.99
C THR A 69 8.76 1.09 7.33
N LEU A 70 8.08 0.01 7.72
CA LEU A 70 7.45 -0.11 9.04
C LEU A 70 8.43 -0.77 10.00
N LYS A 71 8.94 -0.02 10.98
CA LYS A 71 9.87 -0.51 12.01
C LYS A 71 9.19 -0.54 13.38
N GLY A 72 9.43 -1.57 14.15
CA GLY A 72 8.91 -1.71 15.52
C GLY A 72 9.07 -3.13 16.04
N ASN A 73 8.85 -3.31 17.34
CA ASN A 73 8.89 -4.60 18.01
C ASN A 73 7.78 -5.55 17.53
N GLY A 74 7.84 -6.82 17.90
CA GLY A 74 6.76 -7.77 17.64
C GLY A 74 5.44 -7.30 18.25
N GLY A 75 4.31 -7.60 17.59
CA GLY A 75 2.97 -7.29 18.11
C GLY A 75 2.51 -5.83 17.98
N THR A 76 3.27 -4.96 17.31
CA THR A 76 2.93 -3.53 17.16
C THR A 76 2.01 -3.20 15.98
N GLY A 77 1.39 -4.20 15.36
CA GLY A 77 0.40 -3.99 14.31
C GLY A 77 0.95 -3.78 12.89
N LYS A 78 2.28 -3.88 12.65
CA LYS A 78 2.87 -3.70 11.31
C LYS A 78 2.20 -4.53 10.21
N SER A 79 1.97 -5.81 10.49
CA SER A 79 1.30 -6.70 9.54
C SER A 79 -0.14 -6.28 9.26
N VAL A 80 -0.82 -5.70 10.25
CA VAL A 80 -2.19 -5.16 10.08
C VAL A 80 -2.15 -3.96 9.13
N ALA A 81 -1.17 -3.04 9.30
CA ALA A 81 -0.99 -1.91 8.39
C ALA A 81 -0.77 -2.36 6.94
N VAL A 82 0.14 -3.32 6.74
CA VAL A 82 0.41 -3.89 5.40
C VAL A 82 -0.85 -4.54 4.83
N SER A 83 -1.55 -5.37 5.62
CA SER A 83 -2.79 -6.02 5.17
C SER A 83 -3.89 -5.02 4.82
N LEU A 84 -3.98 -3.89 5.52
CA LEU A 84 -4.95 -2.84 5.21
C LEU A 84 -4.68 -2.23 3.83
N ILE A 85 -3.42 -1.88 3.54
CA ILE A 85 -3.04 -1.34 2.23
C ILE A 85 -3.29 -2.39 1.14
N GLN A 86 -2.89 -3.64 1.37
CA GLN A 86 -3.08 -4.75 0.43
C GLN A 86 -4.56 -4.99 0.12
N TYR A 87 -5.42 -4.91 1.13
CA TYR A 87 -6.86 -5.09 0.96
C TYR A 87 -7.46 -4.02 0.05
N VAL A 88 -7.08 -2.76 0.24
CA VAL A 88 -7.63 -1.64 -0.55
C VAL A 88 -7.04 -1.62 -1.96
N VAL A 89 -5.73 -1.83 -2.12
CA VAL A 89 -5.10 -1.89 -3.43
C VAL A 89 -5.61 -3.07 -4.26
N GLY A 90 -5.93 -4.18 -3.61
CA GLY A 90 -6.39 -5.41 -4.23
C GLY A 90 -5.24 -6.34 -4.64
N ILE A 91 -5.45 -7.64 -4.44
CA ILE A 91 -4.42 -8.67 -4.63
C ILE A 91 -3.89 -8.74 -6.07
N THR A 92 -4.73 -8.43 -7.05
CA THR A 92 -4.34 -8.42 -8.46
C THR A 92 -3.37 -7.31 -8.81
N ASN A 93 -3.40 -6.22 -8.02
CA ASN A 93 -2.57 -5.03 -8.22
C ASN A 93 -1.29 -5.05 -7.38
N MET A 94 -0.97 -6.15 -6.72
CA MET A 94 0.19 -6.22 -5.85
C MET A 94 1.12 -7.38 -6.18
N SER A 95 2.37 -7.25 -5.72
CA SER A 95 3.39 -8.29 -5.68
C SER A 95 4.00 -8.36 -4.28
N SER A 96 4.72 -9.47 -3.99
CA SER A 96 5.40 -9.69 -2.72
C SER A 96 6.82 -10.19 -2.95
N ILE A 97 7.59 -9.45 -3.75
CA ILE A 97 8.96 -9.79 -4.09
C ILE A 97 9.89 -9.18 -3.06
N SER A 98 10.73 -10.00 -2.44
CA SER A 98 11.70 -9.52 -1.46
C SER A 98 12.80 -8.68 -2.11
N LEU A 99 13.41 -7.76 -1.34
CA LEU A 99 14.55 -6.96 -1.84
C LEU A 99 15.71 -7.84 -2.32
N GLN A 100 15.94 -8.99 -1.68
CA GLN A 100 16.98 -9.95 -2.08
C GLN A 100 16.68 -10.61 -3.42
N ASP A 101 15.40 -10.85 -3.70
CA ASP A 101 14.97 -11.49 -4.95
C ASP A 101 14.96 -10.53 -6.13
N LEU A 102 14.92 -9.21 -5.89
CA LEU A 102 14.99 -8.21 -6.96
C LEU A 102 16.30 -8.28 -7.76
N ASN A 103 17.39 -8.74 -7.14
CA ASN A 103 18.67 -8.94 -7.82
C ASN A 103 18.71 -10.22 -8.69
N LYS A 104 17.72 -11.10 -8.55
CA LYS A 104 17.66 -12.33 -9.34
C LYS A 104 17.05 -12.05 -10.72
N ARG A 105 17.63 -12.68 -11.73
CA ARG A 105 17.18 -12.54 -13.12
C ARG A 105 15.68 -12.89 -13.22
N PHE A 106 14.91 -12.04 -13.87
CA PHE A 106 13.46 -12.15 -14.13
C PHE A 106 12.52 -11.95 -12.92
N TYR A 107 13.00 -11.90 -11.67
CA TYR A 107 12.11 -11.69 -10.53
C TYR A 107 11.41 -10.34 -10.58
N ALA A 108 12.12 -9.29 -11.01
CA ALA A 108 11.55 -7.95 -11.13
C ALA A 108 10.36 -7.87 -12.12
N THR A 109 10.26 -8.81 -13.07
CA THR A 109 9.12 -8.86 -14.01
C THR A 109 7.78 -9.07 -13.31
N GLY A 110 7.77 -9.72 -12.14
CA GLY A 110 6.56 -9.89 -11.32
C GLY A 110 5.99 -8.59 -10.75
N MET A 111 6.75 -7.48 -10.78
CA MET A 111 6.29 -6.14 -10.38
C MET A 111 5.66 -5.36 -11.54
N TYR A 112 5.84 -5.81 -12.76
CA TYR A 112 5.31 -5.10 -13.92
C TYR A 112 3.79 -4.99 -13.85
N GLY A 113 3.27 -3.77 -14.02
CA GLY A 113 1.85 -3.50 -13.95
C GLY A 113 1.23 -3.61 -12.55
N LYS A 114 2.04 -3.66 -11.48
CA LYS A 114 1.57 -3.68 -10.10
C LYS A 114 1.64 -2.29 -9.49
N LEU A 115 0.65 -1.96 -8.65
CA LEU A 115 0.61 -0.69 -7.91
C LEU A 115 1.45 -0.75 -6.63
N LEU A 116 1.59 -1.94 -6.05
CA LEU A 116 2.27 -2.13 -4.78
C LEU A 116 3.14 -3.39 -4.82
N ASN A 117 4.38 -3.28 -4.35
CA ASN A 117 5.17 -4.42 -3.91
C ASN A 117 5.33 -4.37 -2.39
N ALA A 118 4.74 -5.32 -1.68
CA ALA A 118 4.80 -5.39 -0.23
C ALA A 118 5.54 -6.66 0.20
N CYS A 119 6.69 -6.49 0.84
CA CYS A 119 7.50 -7.57 1.38
C CYS A 119 7.44 -7.54 2.90
N ALA A 120 7.10 -8.67 3.52
CA ALA A 120 7.26 -8.87 4.95
C ALA A 120 8.70 -9.29 5.24
N ASP A 121 9.23 -8.88 6.39
CA ASP A 121 10.53 -9.24 6.94
C ASP A 121 11.73 -8.99 6.01
N ILE A 122 12.33 -7.83 6.19
CA ILE A 122 13.63 -7.51 5.58
C ILE A 122 14.70 -8.04 6.54
N PRO A 123 15.45 -9.11 6.20
CA PRO A 123 16.55 -9.58 7.03
C PRO A 123 17.61 -8.49 7.17
N CYS A 124 18.14 -8.29 8.39
CA CYS A 124 19.15 -7.25 8.65
C CYS A 124 20.38 -7.34 7.71
N LYS A 125 20.74 -8.54 7.26
CA LYS A 125 21.82 -8.78 6.29
C LYS A 125 21.52 -8.31 4.85
N ALA A 126 20.29 -8.00 4.52
CA ALA A 126 19.93 -7.55 3.16
C ALA A 126 20.27 -6.09 2.88
N MET A 127 20.67 -5.33 3.90
CA MET A 127 20.98 -3.89 3.77
C MET A 127 22.48 -3.59 3.76
N GLU A 128 23.34 -4.61 3.78
CA GLU A 128 24.82 -4.44 3.83
C GLU A 128 25.52 -4.58 2.47
N ASN A 129 24.77 -4.75 1.35
CA ASN A 129 25.34 -4.90 0.00
C ASN A 129 24.80 -3.85 -0.96
#